data_9dcbb236061b4a8025291d7f3a2ce359
#
_entry.id   9dcbb236061b4a8025291d7f3a2ce359
#
_cell.length_a   1.000
_cell.length_b   1.000
_cell.length_c   1.000
_cell.angle_alpha   90.00
_cell.angle_beta   90.00
_cell.angle_gamma   90.00
#
_symmetry.space_group_name_H-M   'P 1'
#
loop_
_entity.id
_entity.type
_entity.pdbx_description
1 polymer ?
#
loop_
_entity_poly.entity_id
_entity_poly.type
_entity_poly.pdbx_seq_one_letter_code
_entity_poly.pdbx_strand_id
1 'polypeptide(L)'
;GKDNYPWIHIPVGYFKTMHNPKTDWCYKTEPDESMNNISIRYPRGKTLGGSSSINGLLYIRGQHRDYDIWRQLGNTGWGWDDVLPYFIKAENQERGKDEFHGVGGPLSVSDQRIHLPLLDEFQNAAEEFGIPKTKDFNTGDNHGCGYFQVTEKDGFRCSTAVGYLNPVSYTHLRAHETNQ
;
A
#
# COMPACT_ATOMS: atom_id res chain seq x y z
N GLY A 1 -0.17 -17.88 8.34
CA GLY A 1 1.14 -18.08 9.00
C GLY A 1 1.52 -16.88 9.86
N LYS A 2 2.54 -17.04 10.70
CA LYS A 2 3.13 -15.95 11.47
C LYS A 2 3.93 -15.02 10.55
N ASP A 3 4.12 -13.74 10.94
CA ASP A 3 4.92 -12.76 10.22
C ASP A 3 6.37 -12.65 10.75
N ASN A 4 6.88 -13.74 11.32
CA ASN A 4 8.22 -13.78 11.92
C ASN A 4 9.37 -14.08 10.94
N TYR A 5 9.08 -14.17 9.64
CA TYR A 5 10.11 -14.34 8.62
C TYR A 5 10.81 -13.01 8.36
N PRO A 6 12.13 -12.88 8.60
CA PRO A 6 12.81 -11.57 8.59
C PRO A 6 12.62 -10.77 7.30
N TRP A 7 12.55 -11.43 6.16
CA TRP A 7 12.35 -10.78 4.85
C TRP A 7 11.00 -10.08 4.70
N ILE A 8 10.02 -10.37 5.55
CA ILE A 8 8.75 -9.63 5.59
C ILE A 8 8.99 -8.19 6.04
N HIS A 9 9.87 -8.00 7.01
CA HIS A 9 10.08 -6.69 7.63
C HIS A 9 11.05 -5.79 6.86
N ILE A 10 11.93 -6.39 6.06
CA ILE A 10 12.90 -5.65 5.23
C ILE A 10 12.21 -5.25 3.92
N PRO A 11 12.18 -3.95 3.53
CA PRO A 11 11.45 -3.48 2.34
C PRO A 11 11.79 -4.27 1.07
N VAL A 12 13.06 -4.40 0.71
CA VAL A 12 13.51 -5.17 -0.47
C VAL A 12 13.21 -6.68 -0.36
N GLY A 13 12.85 -7.15 0.82
CA GLY A 13 12.51 -8.55 1.10
C GLY A 13 11.30 -9.07 0.33
N TYR A 14 10.49 -8.20 -0.30
CA TYR A 14 9.37 -8.64 -1.12
C TYR A 14 9.81 -9.58 -2.26
N PHE A 15 11.02 -9.44 -2.79
CA PHE A 15 11.60 -10.38 -3.75
C PHE A 15 11.84 -11.81 -3.19
N LYS A 16 11.90 -11.94 -1.86
CA LYS A 16 12.07 -13.24 -1.17
C LYS A 16 10.77 -13.79 -0.61
N THR A 17 9.75 -12.95 -0.49
CA THR A 17 8.46 -13.33 0.09
C THR A 17 7.39 -13.63 -0.95
N MET A 18 7.37 -12.91 -2.08
CA MET A 18 6.53 -13.24 -3.23
C MET A 18 6.99 -14.55 -3.88
N HIS A 19 6.03 -15.35 -4.31
CA HIS A 19 6.23 -16.68 -4.91
C HIS A 19 6.92 -17.71 -3.98
N ASN A 20 7.02 -17.40 -2.70
CA ASN A 20 7.54 -18.31 -1.69
C ASN A 20 6.36 -19.01 -0.97
N PRO A 21 6.21 -20.36 -1.06
CA PRO A 21 5.07 -21.06 -0.48
C PRO A 21 4.93 -20.93 1.05
N LYS A 22 5.98 -20.44 1.74
CA LYS A 22 5.91 -20.13 3.17
C LYS A 22 5.14 -18.86 3.47
N THR A 23 5.18 -17.88 2.55
CA THR A 23 4.64 -16.53 2.75
C THR A 23 3.60 -16.12 1.71
N ASP A 24 3.47 -16.86 0.62
CA ASP A 24 2.58 -16.63 -0.50
C ASP A 24 1.73 -17.87 -0.79
N TRP A 25 0.46 -17.68 -1.12
CA TRP A 25 -0.42 -18.76 -1.59
C TRP A 25 -0.04 -19.28 -2.98
N CYS A 26 0.79 -18.54 -3.71
CA CYS A 26 1.28 -18.88 -5.04
C CYS A 26 0.16 -19.12 -6.07
N TYR A 27 -0.93 -18.38 -5.97
CA TYR A 27 -2.03 -18.49 -6.93
C TYR A 27 -1.60 -18.12 -8.35
N LYS A 28 -2.34 -18.64 -9.31
CA LYS A 28 -2.26 -18.30 -10.72
C LYS A 28 -3.68 -18.07 -11.24
N THR A 29 -3.81 -17.18 -12.22
CA THR A 29 -5.07 -17.03 -12.94
C THR A 29 -5.31 -18.24 -13.86
N GLU A 30 -6.57 -18.49 -14.18
CA GLU A 30 -6.88 -19.37 -15.32
C GLU A 30 -6.32 -18.75 -16.63
N PRO A 31 -5.93 -19.58 -17.59
CA PRO A 31 -5.55 -19.10 -18.91
C PRO A 31 -6.68 -18.32 -19.56
N ASP A 32 -6.37 -17.19 -20.19
CA ASP A 32 -7.34 -16.32 -20.86
C ASP A 32 -6.99 -16.19 -22.35
N GLU A 33 -7.94 -16.46 -23.21
CA GLU A 33 -7.75 -16.41 -24.68
C GLU A 33 -7.37 -15.00 -25.16
N SER A 34 -7.92 -13.94 -24.54
CA SER A 34 -7.59 -12.54 -24.86
C SER A 34 -6.13 -12.20 -24.54
N MET A 35 -5.48 -13.00 -23.70
CA MET A 35 -4.09 -12.87 -23.26
C MET A 35 -3.20 -14.02 -23.81
N ASN A 36 -3.50 -14.54 -24.99
CA ASN A 36 -2.77 -15.66 -25.61
C ASN A 36 -2.66 -16.90 -24.70
N ASN A 37 -3.69 -17.20 -23.94
CA ASN A 37 -3.75 -18.31 -22.99
C ASN A 37 -2.64 -18.25 -21.91
N ILE A 38 -2.18 -17.04 -21.54
CA ILE A 38 -1.19 -16.86 -20.48
C ILE A 38 -1.88 -16.97 -19.11
N SER A 39 -1.31 -17.78 -18.24
CA SER A 39 -1.65 -17.84 -16.82
C SER A 39 -0.69 -16.93 -16.05
N ILE A 40 -1.23 -15.93 -15.38
CA ILE A 40 -0.45 -14.93 -14.62
C ILE A 40 -0.29 -15.39 -13.17
N ARG A 41 0.91 -15.26 -12.62
CA ARG A 41 1.14 -15.43 -11.18
C ARG A 41 0.45 -14.33 -10.41
N TYR A 42 -0.31 -14.70 -9.39
CA TYR A 42 -1.12 -13.78 -8.59
C TYR A 42 -0.78 -13.87 -7.11
N PRO A 43 0.31 -13.22 -6.64
CA PRO A 43 0.76 -13.31 -5.27
C PRO A 43 -0.29 -12.86 -4.26
N ARG A 44 -0.49 -13.65 -3.20
CA ARG A 44 -1.35 -13.32 -2.06
C ARG A 44 -0.68 -13.78 -0.77
N GLY A 45 -0.54 -12.86 0.19
CA GLY A 45 0.14 -13.15 1.43
C GLY A 45 -0.57 -14.21 2.27
N LYS A 46 0.21 -15.21 2.71
CA LYS A 46 -0.19 -16.35 3.55
C LYS A 46 0.24 -16.18 5.01
N THR A 47 0.63 -14.96 5.39
CA THR A 47 1.14 -14.60 6.70
C THR A 47 0.22 -13.62 7.41
N LEU A 48 0.43 -13.37 8.69
CA LEU A 48 -0.22 -12.29 9.41
C LEU A 48 0.05 -10.97 8.68
N GLY A 49 -0.98 -10.13 8.53
CA GLY A 49 -0.92 -8.94 7.67
C GLY A 49 -1.22 -9.21 6.19
N GLY A 50 -1.36 -10.49 5.79
CA GLY A 50 -1.75 -10.85 4.43
C GLY A 50 -0.82 -10.28 3.36
N SER A 51 -1.39 -9.76 2.28
CA SER A 51 -0.61 -9.22 1.16
C SER A 51 0.17 -7.96 1.51
N SER A 52 -0.17 -7.21 2.57
CA SER A 52 0.64 -6.09 3.03
C SER A 52 2.01 -6.50 3.57
N SER A 53 2.16 -7.79 3.95
CA SER A 53 3.42 -8.36 4.41
C SER A 53 4.36 -8.77 3.28
N ILE A 54 3.88 -8.85 2.03
CA ILE A 54 4.67 -9.32 0.89
C ILE A 54 4.64 -8.39 -0.34
N ASN A 55 3.87 -7.31 -0.30
CA ASN A 55 3.75 -6.35 -1.41
C ASN A 55 5.01 -5.47 -1.56
N GLY A 56 5.06 -4.67 -2.62
CA GLY A 56 6.14 -3.70 -2.89
C GLY A 56 6.06 -2.40 -2.08
N LEU A 57 5.26 -2.32 -1.03
CA LEU A 57 5.09 -1.20 -0.10
C LEU A 57 4.49 0.08 -0.69
N LEU A 58 4.27 0.20 -1.98
CA LEU A 58 3.77 1.44 -2.58
C LEU A 58 2.49 1.91 -1.89
N TYR A 59 2.48 3.19 -1.50
CA TYR A 59 1.31 3.84 -0.92
C TYR A 59 0.69 4.79 -1.93
N ILE A 60 -0.49 4.45 -2.40
CA ILE A 60 -1.27 5.25 -3.34
C ILE A 60 -2.75 5.07 -3.06
N ARG A 61 -3.49 6.18 -3.06
CA ARG A 61 -4.95 6.23 -2.95
C ARG A 61 -5.56 6.36 -4.34
N GLY A 62 -6.85 6.03 -4.46
CA GLY A 62 -7.63 6.42 -5.64
C GLY A 62 -7.78 7.92 -5.77
N GLN A 63 -8.16 8.38 -6.96
CA GLN A 63 -8.47 9.79 -7.25
C GLN A 63 -9.88 10.15 -6.75
N HIS A 64 -10.19 11.44 -6.64
CA HIS A 64 -11.55 11.94 -6.39
C HIS A 64 -12.60 11.22 -7.23
N ARG A 65 -12.34 11.13 -8.54
CA ARG A 65 -13.27 10.55 -9.49
C ARG A 65 -13.59 9.08 -9.22
N ASP A 66 -12.64 8.29 -8.73
CA ASP A 66 -12.85 6.88 -8.44
C ASP A 66 -13.95 6.70 -7.39
N TYR A 67 -13.84 7.44 -6.29
CA TYR A 67 -14.81 7.39 -5.20
C TYR A 67 -16.13 8.06 -5.56
N ASP A 68 -16.10 9.17 -6.29
CA ASP A 68 -17.31 9.86 -6.73
C ASP A 68 -18.11 9.03 -7.73
N ILE A 69 -17.46 8.24 -8.58
CA ILE A 69 -18.14 7.24 -9.41
C ILE A 69 -18.81 6.18 -8.55
N TRP A 70 -18.16 5.69 -7.50
CA TRP A 70 -18.77 4.73 -6.59
C TRP A 70 -20.05 5.31 -5.95
N ARG A 71 -20.00 6.55 -5.48
CA ARG A 71 -21.18 7.27 -4.96
C ARG A 71 -22.28 7.38 -6.01
N GLN A 72 -21.95 7.76 -7.25
CA GLN A 72 -22.89 7.89 -8.35
C GLN A 72 -23.55 6.55 -8.74
N LEU A 73 -22.83 5.43 -8.59
CA LEU A 73 -23.35 4.09 -8.79
C LEU A 73 -24.28 3.60 -7.64
N GLY A 74 -24.61 4.46 -6.70
CA GLY A 74 -25.55 4.18 -5.60
C GLY A 74 -24.89 3.86 -4.26
N ASN A 75 -23.54 3.88 -4.17
CA ASN A 75 -22.83 3.64 -2.92
C ASN A 75 -22.74 4.95 -2.11
N THR A 76 -23.82 5.35 -1.49
CA THR A 76 -23.89 6.54 -0.63
C THR A 76 -22.87 6.45 0.50
N GLY A 77 -22.15 7.55 0.78
CA GLY A 77 -21.09 7.57 1.78
C GLY A 77 -19.72 7.07 1.30
N TRP A 78 -19.55 6.86 -0.03
CA TRP A 78 -18.30 6.43 -0.64
C TRP A 78 -17.70 7.49 -1.60
N GLY A 79 -18.19 8.72 -1.58
CA GLY A 79 -17.55 9.82 -2.31
C GLY A 79 -16.21 10.23 -1.69
N TRP A 80 -15.43 10.99 -2.42
CA TRP A 80 -14.11 11.45 -1.93
C TRP A 80 -14.19 12.12 -0.56
N ASP A 81 -15.09 13.05 -0.37
CA ASP A 81 -15.25 13.76 0.90
C ASP A 81 -15.67 12.84 2.05
N ASP A 82 -16.36 11.74 1.74
CA ASP A 82 -16.76 10.74 2.72
C ASP A 82 -15.58 9.87 3.17
N VAL A 83 -14.68 9.50 2.24
CA VAL A 83 -13.59 8.55 2.50
C VAL A 83 -12.29 9.21 2.95
N LEU A 84 -12.01 10.46 2.54
CA LEU A 84 -10.79 11.19 2.90
C LEU A 84 -10.53 11.25 4.41
N PRO A 85 -11.52 11.52 5.30
CA PRO A 85 -11.29 11.52 6.73
C PRO A 85 -10.75 10.19 7.29
N TYR A 86 -11.12 9.06 6.67
CA TYR A 86 -10.62 7.75 7.07
C TYR A 86 -9.19 7.51 6.61
N PHE A 87 -8.81 7.99 5.42
CA PHE A 87 -7.41 7.97 4.99
C PHE A 87 -6.53 8.80 5.92
N ILE A 88 -6.95 10.03 6.25
CA ILE A 88 -6.27 10.91 7.20
C ILE A 88 -6.13 10.24 8.57
N LYS A 89 -7.19 9.63 9.07
CA LYS A 89 -7.20 8.93 10.37
C LYS A 89 -6.27 7.73 10.41
N ALA A 90 -6.16 7.01 9.31
CA ALA A 90 -5.34 5.79 9.22
C ALA A 90 -3.85 6.10 9.11
N GLU A 91 -3.48 7.26 8.59
CA GLU A 91 -2.13 7.60 8.18
C GLU A 91 -1.28 8.22 9.30
N ASN A 92 -0.01 7.88 9.29
CA ASN A 92 1.05 8.60 10.00
C ASN A 92 2.09 9.04 8.98
N GLN A 93 1.87 10.22 8.40
CA GLN A 93 2.66 10.78 7.31
C GLN A 93 3.97 11.38 7.82
N GLU A 94 5.11 10.96 7.26
CA GLU A 94 6.43 11.46 7.62
C GLU A 94 6.60 12.96 7.33
N ARG A 95 5.99 13.44 6.24
CA ARG A 95 6.04 14.86 5.83
C ARG A 95 5.22 15.79 6.72
N GLY A 96 4.41 15.23 7.62
CA GLY A 96 3.53 15.97 8.51
C GLY A 96 2.07 15.98 8.06
N LYS A 97 1.25 16.74 8.80
CA LYS A 97 -0.18 16.88 8.56
C LYS A 97 -0.48 18.02 7.59
N ASP A 98 -1.39 17.79 6.67
CA ASP A 98 -2.00 18.81 5.82
C ASP A 98 -3.50 18.51 5.57
N GLU A 99 -4.09 19.08 4.52
CA GLU A 99 -5.51 18.88 4.17
C GLU A 99 -5.80 17.46 3.66
N PHE A 100 -4.79 16.73 3.15
CA PHE A 100 -4.93 15.38 2.60
C PHE A 100 -4.31 14.32 3.51
N HIS A 101 -3.42 14.70 4.42
CA HIS A 101 -2.57 13.80 5.19
C HIS A 101 -2.76 13.90 6.68
N GLY A 102 -2.64 12.74 7.36
CA GLY A 102 -2.73 12.61 8.80
C GLY A 102 -1.41 12.23 9.46
N VAL A 103 -1.30 12.52 10.75
CA VAL A 103 -0.22 12.06 11.61
C VAL A 103 -0.79 11.31 12.81
N GLY A 104 -0.01 10.37 13.35
CA GLY A 104 -0.40 9.60 14.53
C GLY A 104 -1.34 8.42 14.25
N GLY A 105 -1.72 8.18 12.99
CA GLY A 105 -2.45 6.98 12.60
C GLY A 105 -1.57 5.72 12.64
N PRO A 106 -2.17 4.53 12.55
CA PRO A 106 -1.45 3.25 12.67
C PRO A 106 -0.59 2.90 11.45
N LEU A 107 -0.89 3.45 10.27
CA LEU A 107 -0.19 3.16 9.04
C LEU A 107 0.88 4.22 8.77
N SER A 108 2.13 3.87 8.99
CA SER A 108 3.24 4.79 8.69
C SER A 108 3.49 4.85 7.18
N VAL A 109 3.61 6.08 6.68
CA VAL A 109 3.91 6.41 5.28
C VAL A 109 5.11 7.32 5.24
N SER A 110 6.11 6.96 4.45
CA SER A 110 7.36 7.70 4.34
C SER A 110 7.81 7.84 2.89
N ASP A 111 8.73 8.77 2.66
CA ASP A 111 9.40 8.88 1.38
C ASP A 111 10.37 7.72 1.19
N GLN A 112 10.43 7.19 -0.03
CA GLN A 112 11.45 6.18 -0.33
C GLN A 112 12.86 6.79 -0.21
N ARG A 113 13.83 5.96 0.24
CA ARG A 113 15.20 6.43 0.48
C ARG A 113 16.14 6.21 -0.71
N ILE A 114 15.71 5.44 -1.70
CA ILE A 114 16.53 5.12 -2.87
C ILE A 114 16.15 6.05 -4.02
N HIS A 115 17.10 6.85 -4.44
CA HIS A 115 17.02 7.69 -5.63
C HIS A 115 17.99 7.16 -6.67
N LEU A 116 17.52 6.98 -7.89
CA LEU A 116 18.34 6.52 -9.00
C LEU A 116 18.41 7.63 -10.07
N PRO A 117 19.61 8.06 -10.49
CA PRO A 117 19.75 9.12 -11.50
C PRO A 117 18.93 8.86 -12.78
N LEU A 118 18.82 7.60 -13.19
CA LEU A 118 18.01 7.22 -14.35
C LEU A 118 16.51 7.53 -14.17
N LEU A 119 15.98 7.39 -12.95
CA LEU A 119 14.59 7.72 -12.67
C LEU A 119 14.37 9.24 -12.58
N ASP A 120 15.38 9.98 -12.14
CA ASP A 120 15.33 11.44 -12.15
C ASP A 120 15.33 11.97 -13.59
N GLU A 121 16.15 11.40 -14.47
CA GLU A 121 16.14 11.72 -15.90
C GLU A 121 14.84 11.29 -16.59
N PHE A 122 14.23 10.18 -16.18
CA PHE A 122 12.91 9.76 -16.65
C PHE A 122 11.83 10.81 -16.28
N GLN A 123 11.88 11.35 -15.06
CA GLN A 123 10.96 12.45 -14.66
C GLN A 123 11.20 13.74 -15.47
N ASN A 124 12.47 14.07 -15.77
CA ASN A 124 12.80 15.20 -16.62
C ASN A 124 12.22 15.03 -18.04
N ALA A 125 12.43 13.84 -18.63
CA ALA A 125 11.89 13.54 -19.95
C ALA A 125 10.34 13.54 -19.97
N ALA A 126 9.70 13.05 -18.90
CA ALA A 126 8.25 13.11 -18.77
C ALA A 126 7.73 14.56 -18.74
N GLU A 127 8.44 15.46 -18.04
CA GLU A 127 8.10 16.88 -17.98
C GLU A 127 8.28 17.57 -19.34
N GLU A 128 9.35 17.28 -20.06
CA GLU A 128 9.56 17.76 -21.45
C GLU A 128 8.46 17.27 -22.39
N PHE A 129 7.91 16.09 -22.16
CA PHE A 129 6.80 15.54 -22.91
C PHE A 129 5.42 16.13 -22.51
N GLY A 130 5.37 16.96 -21.47
CA GLY A 130 4.16 17.62 -20.99
C GLY A 130 3.45 16.88 -19.84
N ILE A 131 4.08 15.89 -19.23
CA ILE A 131 3.57 15.23 -18.02
C ILE A 131 4.18 15.93 -16.80
N PRO A 132 3.38 16.57 -15.92
CA PRO A 132 3.92 17.35 -14.81
C PRO A 132 4.64 16.44 -13.80
N LYS A 133 5.68 16.97 -13.17
CA LYS A 133 6.25 16.35 -11.98
C LYS A 133 5.28 16.48 -10.80
N THR A 134 5.13 15.40 -10.06
CA THR A 134 4.41 15.42 -8.78
C THR A 134 5.28 14.93 -7.65
N LYS A 135 5.13 15.54 -6.49
CA LYS A 135 5.76 15.08 -5.25
C LYS A 135 4.82 14.18 -4.44
N ASP A 136 3.53 14.18 -4.81
CA ASP A 136 2.51 13.48 -4.07
C ASP A 136 1.36 13.03 -4.98
N PHE A 137 1.06 11.75 -4.96
CA PHE A 137 -0.06 11.15 -5.70
C PHE A 137 -1.33 11.02 -4.83
N ASN A 138 -1.30 11.42 -3.55
CA ASN A 138 -2.36 11.13 -2.59
C ASN A 138 -3.22 12.36 -2.23
N THR A 139 -3.20 13.38 -3.08
CA THR A 139 -3.99 14.60 -2.94
C THR A 139 -5.35 14.56 -3.66
N GLY A 140 -5.74 13.39 -4.15
CA GLY A 140 -6.98 13.21 -4.92
C GLY A 140 -6.82 13.39 -6.43
N ASP A 141 -5.62 13.78 -6.88
CA ASP A 141 -5.21 13.79 -8.29
C ASP A 141 -3.92 12.99 -8.43
N ASN A 142 -3.96 11.93 -9.27
CA ASN A 142 -2.82 11.06 -9.50
C ASN A 142 -2.10 11.38 -10.82
N HIS A 143 -2.41 12.52 -11.45
CA HIS A 143 -1.77 12.91 -12.70
C HIS A 143 -0.36 13.46 -12.47
N GLY A 144 0.61 12.84 -13.13
CA GLY A 144 2.01 13.27 -13.05
C GLY A 144 3.03 12.15 -13.05
N CYS A 145 4.29 12.54 -12.91
CA CYS A 145 5.44 11.64 -12.78
C CYS A 145 6.22 12.00 -11.51
N GLY A 146 6.51 10.99 -10.68
CA GLY A 146 7.22 11.20 -9.41
C GLY A 146 7.54 9.88 -8.71
N TYR A 147 8.20 9.99 -7.57
CA TYR A 147 8.46 8.86 -6.70
C TYR A 147 7.25 8.59 -5.80
N PHE A 148 6.87 7.32 -5.69
CA PHE A 148 5.83 6.91 -4.75
C PHE A 148 6.35 6.94 -3.31
N GLN A 149 5.48 7.31 -2.40
CA GLN A 149 5.68 7.04 -0.98
C GLN A 149 5.44 5.55 -0.68
N VAL A 150 5.94 5.11 0.45
CA VAL A 150 5.93 3.70 0.85
C VAL A 150 5.40 3.53 2.27
N THR A 151 4.78 2.37 2.53
CA THR A 151 4.32 1.98 3.87
C THR A 151 5.49 1.45 4.69
N GLU A 152 6.28 2.38 5.22
CA GLU A 152 7.53 2.13 5.93
C GLU A 152 7.65 3.01 7.16
N LYS A 153 8.34 2.51 8.18
CA LYS A 153 8.77 3.25 9.36
C LYS A 153 10.18 2.84 9.73
N ASP A 154 11.07 3.82 9.89
CA ASP A 154 12.46 3.62 10.35
C ASP A 154 13.23 2.54 9.56
N GLY A 155 13.01 2.45 8.24
CA GLY A 155 13.65 1.46 7.37
C GLY A 155 12.98 0.08 7.37
N PHE A 156 11.85 -0.09 8.06
CA PHE A 156 11.11 -1.36 8.13
C PHE A 156 9.70 -1.23 7.56
N ARG A 157 9.21 -2.31 6.96
CA ARG A 157 7.84 -2.42 6.46
C ARG A 157 6.81 -2.17 7.57
N CYS A 158 5.89 -1.26 7.34
CA CYS A 158 4.67 -1.10 8.11
C CYS A 158 3.53 -1.88 7.46
N SER A 159 3.49 -3.20 7.70
CA SER A 159 2.36 -4.04 7.27
C SER A 159 1.12 -3.79 8.13
N THR A 160 -0.05 -4.26 7.70
CA THR A 160 -1.26 -4.22 8.54
C THR A 160 -1.10 -5.01 9.83
N ALA A 161 -0.24 -6.03 9.87
CA ALA A 161 0.12 -6.70 11.11
C ALA A 161 0.82 -5.74 12.07
N VAL A 162 1.82 -5.00 11.59
CA VAL A 162 2.59 -4.04 12.39
C VAL A 162 1.74 -2.86 12.81
N GLY A 163 1.00 -2.25 11.89
CA GLY A 163 0.23 -1.05 12.16
C GLY A 163 -1.04 -1.29 12.98
N TYR A 164 -1.75 -2.39 12.75
CA TYR A 164 -3.09 -2.60 13.31
C TYR A 164 -3.20 -3.81 14.24
N LEU A 165 -2.63 -4.97 13.89
CA LEU A 165 -2.88 -6.19 14.64
C LEU A 165 -2.00 -6.32 15.87
N ASN A 166 -0.68 -6.07 15.74
CA ASN A 166 0.25 -6.20 16.85
C ASN A 166 -0.07 -5.25 18.03
N PRO A 167 -0.44 -3.97 17.80
CA PRO A 167 -0.79 -3.06 18.89
C PRO A 167 -1.99 -3.52 19.73
N VAL A 168 -2.95 -4.26 19.12
CA VAL A 168 -4.17 -4.69 19.80
C VAL A 168 -4.14 -6.15 20.25
N SER A 169 -3.17 -6.95 19.81
CA SER A 169 -3.09 -8.38 20.11
C SER A 169 -2.93 -8.68 21.60
N TYR A 170 -2.32 -7.77 22.36
CA TYR A 170 -2.12 -7.92 23.80
C TYR A 170 -3.29 -7.39 24.65
N THR A 171 -4.17 -6.56 24.10
CA THR A 171 -5.18 -5.83 24.87
C THR A 171 -6.61 -6.34 24.67
N HIS A 172 -7.00 -6.76 23.48
CA HIS A 172 -8.39 -7.07 23.16
C HIS A 172 -8.63 -8.45 22.54
N LEU A 173 -7.74 -8.93 21.69
CA LEU A 173 -7.96 -10.19 20.98
C LEU A 173 -7.73 -11.43 21.86
N ARG A 174 -6.83 -11.37 22.87
CA ARG A 174 -6.61 -12.48 23.81
C ARG A 174 -7.76 -12.71 24.79
N ALA A 175 -8.60 -11.71 25.07
CA ALA A 175 -9.74 -11.88 25.95
C ALA A 175 -10.80 -12.85 25.36
N HIS A 176 -10.81 -13.06 24.05
CA HIS A 176 -11.72 -13.97 23.37
C HIS A 176 -11.15 -15.39 23.18
N GLU A 177 -9.82 -15.56 23.22
CA GLU A 177 -9.19 -16.88 23.09
C GLU A 177 -9.25 -17.73 24.38
N THR A 178 -9.47 -17.10 25.54
CA THR A 178 -9.51 -17.80 26.85
C THR A 178 -10.88 -18.34 27.23
N ASN A 179 -11.91 -18.15 26.39
CA ASN A 179 -13.29 -18.61 26.65
C ASN A 179 -13.77 -19.72 25.70
N GLN A 180 -12.87 -20.46 25.06
CA GLN A 180 -13.20 -21.64 24.25
C GLN A 180 -12.59 -22.92 24.83
#